data_9396063e8112c8c21c2eb464b440d40b
#
_entry.id   9396063e8112c8c21c2eb464b440d40b
#
_cell.length_a   1.000
_cell.length_b   1.000
_cell.length_c   1.000
_cell.angle_alpha   90.00
_cell.angle_beta   90.00
_cell.angle_gamma   90.00
#
_symmetry.space_group_name_H-M   'P 1'
#
loop_
_entity.id
_entity.type
_entity.pdbx_description
1 polymer ?
#
loop_
_entity_poly.entity_id
_entity_poly.type
_entity_poly.pdbx_seq_one_letter_code
_entity_poly.pdbx_strand_id
1 'polypeptide(L)'
;MGQEYFGKHNDILHAEQREQRFAQTGTRHGRTDTIMGHTLRTGRINRSTFAIFIAAIAALTLTLAGCGSSTAKSSGDANKLTVAIASAVSTLSVNQEAGSANYQLAALYQEGLTGVDGTGKVIPALATSWKSSDNKSWVFTLRKNVKLHDGSTLTADDIVYAINVARDSKKSPGLSVYWPNYVQSAEKTGDDQITITLSSPHSDFPIQVSNVAGLFVTSKKFFDEAGSNYGSSKKLIVGTGPYKVTEFDPSSHVTLTKFKDYWGKNNGPQTVRVDFVAEDSTRQLAFTSGKVDVSFNVPVTSVAQWQKNGASTTAYADRSYYGLTFDPNVAPFNDIHVRRAVSYAVDKKAIVSGILKGYGEVATGIDSPEQLAGWTDNDASKAAKQTAKLPAISYDMKKAKAELKQSSKPDGFTATLTYPTGYAQAGKASLAIAQNLKELGITLNVKEVPLEQWLSDIGNGKQGIGWMIYNPTTPQPNEVTSWLLAAGGSGTNPANWNNAEVAAETDKVGTLDKESDKLALVLKSTTTALDEDIYSPIYWGKSVVATAKGVKLAKIGTFWLGTNWAADFSKNA
;
A
#
# COMPACT_ATOMS: atom_id res chain seq x y z
N MET A 1 6.19 4.51 25.71
CA MET A 1 5.89 3.20 25.11
C MET A 1 6.35 3.06 23.64
N GLY A 2 6.37 4.10 22.85
CA GLY A 2 6.82 4.05 21.45
C GLY A 2 8.32 3.86 21.23
N GLN A 3 9.18 4.38 22.09
CA GLN A 3 10.64 4.21 21.97
C GLN A 3 11.12 2.77 22.19
N GLU A 4 10.43 1.98 23.00
CA GLU A 4 10.75 0.56 23.19
C GLU A 4 10.40 -0.32 21.98
N TYR A 5 9.45 0.10 21.15
CA TYR A 5 8.99 -0.72 20.02
C TYR A 5 9.93 -0.62 18.81
N PHE A 6 10.43 0.58 18.50
CA PHE A 6 11.45 0.75 17.45
C PHE A 6 12.81 0.22 17.89
N GLY A 7 13.16 0.33 19.18
CA GLY A 7 14.35 -0.29 19.74
C GLY A 7 14.35 -1.82 19.61
N LYS A 8 13.24 -2.46 19.94
CA LYS A 8 13.10 -3.94 19.82
C LYS A 8 13.06 -4.45 18.39
N HIS A 9 12.49 -3.69 17.47
CA HIS A 9 12.49 -4.06 16.04
C HIS A 9 13.88 -3.94 15.42
N ASN A 10 14.64 -2.87 15.79
CA ASN A 10 16.04 -2.75 15.42
C ASN A 10 16.93 -3.83 16.06
N ASP A 11 16.64 -4.25 17.30
CA ASP A 11 17.39 -5.32 17.97
C ASP A 11 17.16 -6.69 17.31
N ILE A 12 15.95 -6.97 16.81
CA ILE A 12 15.65 -8.19 16.05
C ILE A 12 16.37 -8.16 14.69
N LEU A 13 16.33 -7.03 13.96
CA LEU A 13 17.05 -6.86 12.70
C LEU A 13 18.58 -6.93 12.87
N HIS A 14 19.10 -6.40 13.96
CA HIS A 14 20.53 -6.50 14.28
C HIS A 14 20.94 -7.90 14.73
N ALA A 15 20.05 -8.67 15.34
CA ALA A 15 20.29 -10.08 15.67
C ALA A 15 20.38 -10.95 14.41
N GLU A 16 19.46 -10.80 13.47
CA GLU A 16 19.47 -11.51 12.18
C GLU A 16 20.69 -11.12 11.31
N GLN A 17 21.08 -9.83 11.31
CA GLN A 17 22.30 -9.39 10.61
C GLN A 17 23.58 -9.93 11.26
N ARG A 18 23.60 -10.16 12.57
CA ARG A 18 24.74 -10.82 13.25
C ARG A 18 24.82 -12.30 12.87
N GLU A 19 23.71 -13.02 12.78
CA GLU A 19 23.71 -14.42 12.33
C GLU A 19 24.15 -14.55 10.87
N GLN A 20 23.72 -13.66 9.98
CA GLN A 20 24.17 -13.67 8.58
C GLN A 20 25.66 -13.31 8.43
N ARG A 21 26.22 -12.45 9.28
CA ARG A 21 27.68 -12.17 9.29
C ARG A 21 28.49 -13.36 9.81
N PHE A 22 27.99 -14.12 10.79
CA PHE A 22 28.67 -15.33 11.28
C PHE A 22 28.65 -16.46 10.23
N ALA A 23 27.63 -16.56 9.42
CA ALA A 23 27.57 -17.53 8.32
C ALA A 23 28.54 -17.21 7.16
N GLN A 24 28.91 -15.94 6.96
CA GLN A 24 29.84 -15.53 5.90
C GLN A 24 31.33 -15.55 6.30
N THR A 25 31.64 -15.62 7.60
CA THR A 25 33.05 -15.63 8.08
C THR A 25 33.60 -17.02 8.37
N GLY A 26 32.82 -18.08 8.17
CA GLY A 26 33.16 -19.47 8.51
C GLY A 26 33.96 -20.27 7.46
N THR A 27 34.34 -19.72 6.32
CA THR A 27 35.06 -20.44 5.28
C THR A 27 36.25 -19.69 4.71
N ARG A 28 37.30 -19.54 5.51
CA ARG A 28 38.66 -19.27 5.03
C ARG A 28 39.68 -19.81 6.00
N HIS A 29 40.11 -21.06 5.80
CA HIS A 29 41.46 -21.51 6.15
C HIS A 29 41.89 -22.72 5.28
N GLY A 30 42.86 -22.45 4.44
CA GLY A 30 44.04 -23.26 4.21
C GLY A 30 43.98 -24.45 3.25
N ARG A 31 44.55 -24.26 2.06
CA ARG A 31 45.71 -25.07 1.64
C ARG A 31 46.29 -24.53 0.33
N THR A 32 47.55 -24.11 0.39
CA THR A 32 48.51 -24.00 -0.69
C THR A 32 48.82 -25.40 -1.23
N ASP A 33 49.02 -25.48 -2.52
CA ASP A 33 50.04 -26.15 -3.31
C ASP A 33 49.50 -26.88 -4.55
N THR A 34 50.02 -26.56 -5.65
CA THR A 34 50.84 -27.23 -6.65
C THR A 34 50.36 -26.99 -8.06
N ILE A 35 51.18 -26.24 -8.78
CA ILE A 35 51.13 -26.04 -10.22
C ILE A 35 51.52 -27.33 -10.90
N MET A 36 50.70 -27.86 -11.80
CA MET A 36 51.16 -28.75 -12.89
C MET A 36 50.42 -28.44 -14.18
N GLY A 37 51.20 -27.98 -15.15
CA GLY A 37 50.74 -27.73 -16.51
C GLY A 37 50.42 -29.04 -17.24
N HIS A 38 49.31 -29.03 -17.95
CA HIS A 38 49.04 -30.02 -19.00
C HIS A 38 48.78 -29.31 -20.33
N THR A 39 49.71 -29.58 -21.24
CA THR A 39 49.70 -29.24 -22.65
C THR A 39 48.43 -29.73 -23.38
N LEU A 40 47.81 -28.83 -24.11
CA LEU A 40 46.74 -29.13 -25.05
C LEU A 40 47.28 -29.99 -26.23
N ARG A 41 46.84 -31.23 -26.31
CA ARG A 41 46.96 -32.07 -27.49
C ARG A 41 45.75 -31.84 -28.40
N THR A 42 45.99 -31.27 -29.55
CA THR A 42 45.05 -31.16 -30.68
C THR A 42 44.79 -32.53 -31.28
N GLY A 43 43.62 -33.12 -30.96
CA GLY A 43 43.11 -34.33 -31.63
C GLY A 43 42.41 -33.95 -32.94
N ARG A 44 42.90 -34.45 -34.08
CA ARG A 44 42.23 -34.39 -35.37
C ARG A 44 40.90 -35.13 -35.35
N ILE A 45 39.80 -34.41 -35.53
CA ILE A 45 38.45 -35.00 -35.71
C ILE A 45 38.36 -35.56 -37.14
N ASN A 46 38.03 -36.84 -37.24
CA ASN A 46 37.95 -37.59 -38.49
C ASN A 46 36.70 -37.13 -39.31
N ARG A 47 36.89 -36.89 -40.60
CA ARG A 47 35.84 -36.36 -41.55
C ARG A 47 34.59 -37.25 -41.70
N SER A 48 34.63 -38.49 -41.24
CA SER A 48 33.50 -39.43 -41.33
C SER A 48 32.44 -39.21 -40.25
N THR A 49 32.79 -38.64 -39.08
CA THR A 49 31.82 -38.39 -37.99
C THR A 49 30.99 -37.15 -38.21
N PHE A 50 31.46 -36.19 -39.05
CA PHE A 50 30.74 -34.97 -39.38
C PHE A 50 29.57 -35.21 -40.36
N ALA A 51 29.64 -36.22 -41.21
CA ALA A 51 28.62 -36.56 -42.19
C ALA A 51 27.39 -37.22 -41.54
N ILE A 52 27.54 -37.93 -40.40
CA ILE A 52 26.46 -38.60 -39.68
C ILE A 52 25.65 -37.62 -38.86
N PHE A 53 26.28 -36.55 -38.36
CA PHE A 53 25.55 -35.49 -37.62
C PHE A 53 24.67 -34.60 -38.51
N ILE A 54 25.07 -34.34 -39.76
CA ILE A 54 24.28 -33.54 -40.71
C ILE A 54 23.08 -34.33 -41.22
N ALA A 55 23.21 -35.66 -41.40
CA ALA A 55 22.09 -36.53 -41.80
C ALA A 55 21.03 -36.69 -40.70
N ALA A 56 21.39 -36.65 -39.43
CA ALA A 56 20.46 -36.73 -38.29
C ALA A 56 19.68 -35.43 -38.11
N ILE A 57 20.27 -34.27 -38.40
CA ILE A 57 19.58 -32.96 -38.34
C ILE A 57 18.63 -32.76 -39.52
N ALA A 58 18.93 -33.27 -40.72
CA ALA A 58 18.05 -33.21 -41.87
C ALA A 58 16.82 -34.14 -41.78
N ALA A 59 16.88 -35.24 -41.00
CA ALA A 59 15.74 -36.10 -40.76
C ALA A 59 14.77 -35.55 -39.69
N LEU A 60 15.24 -34.68 -38.79
CA LEU A 60 14.41 -34.06 -37.74
C LEU A 60 13.63 -32.83 -38.26
N THR A 61 14.01 -32.25 -39.40
CA THR A 61 13.35 -31.07 -39.97
C THR A 61 12.17 -31.41 -40.89
N LEU A 62 11.98 -32.66 -41.29
CA LEU A 62 10.88 -33.09 -42.17
C LEU A 62 9.62 -33.60 -41.45
N THR A 63 9.64 -33.72 -40.11
CA THR A 63 8.46 -34.08 -39.32
C THR A 63 7.72 -32.89 -38.72
N LEU A 64 8.17 -31.64 -38.94
CA LEU A 64 7.50 -30.42 -38.43
C LEU A 64 6.66 -29.66 -39.50
N ALA A 65 6.49 -30.20 -40.70
CA ALA A 65 5.74 -29.54 -41.77
C ALA A 65 4.29 -30.06 -41.90
N GLY A 66 3.70 -30.59 -40.84
CA GLY A 66 2.36 -31.17 -40.88
C GLY A 66 1.48 -30.86 -39.68
N CYS A 67 1.46 -29.60 -39.19
CA CYS A 67 0.34 -29.13 -38.38
C CYS A 67 -0.02 -27.72 -38.82
N GLY A 68 -1.22 -27.66 -39.44
CA GLY A 68 -1.78 -26.41 -39.90
C GLY A 68 -1.78 -25.33 -38.86
N SER A 69 -1.58 -24.11 -39.30
CA SER A 69 -1.79 -22.87 -38.55
C SER A 69 -3.24 -22.79 -38.02
N SER A 70 -3.54 -23.54 -36.98
CA SER A 70 -4.56 -23.11 -36.05
C SER A 70 -3.95 -21.96 -35.28
N THR A 71 -4.24 -20.73 -35.65
CA THR A 71 -4.26 -19.61 -34.71
C THR A 71 -5.14 -20.09 -33.57
N ALA A 72 -4.52 -20.70 -32.56
CA ALA A 72 -5.15 -20.88 -31.28
C ALA A 72 -5.43 -19.45 -30.78
N LYS A 73 -6.60 -18.92 -31.11
CA LYS A 73 -7.24 -17.92 -30.28
C LYS A 73 -7.25 -18.57 -28.91
N SER A 74 -6.35 -18.11 -28.04
CA SER A 74 -6.50 -18.31 -26.62
C SER A 74 -7.80 -17.62 -26.24
N SER A 75 -8.93 -18.32 -26.40
CA SER A 75 -10.14 -18.01 -25.68
C SER A 75 -9.80 -18.33 -24.23
N GLY A 76 -9.24 -17.35 -23.54
CA GLY A 76 -8.98 -17.47 -22.12
C GLY A 76 -10.28 -17.92 -21.46
N ASP A 77 -10.19 -18.90 -20.57
CA ASP A 77 -11.35 -19.41 -19.84
C ASP A 77 -12.10 -18.21 -19.22
N ALA A 78 -13.31 -17.93 -19.70
CA ALA A 78 -14.15 -16.82 -19.24
C ALA A 78 -14.42 -16.89 -17.73
N ASN A 79 -14.28 -18.07 -17.15
CA ASN A 79 -14.45 -18.33 -15.72
C ASN A 79 -13.17 -18.13 -14.89
N LYS A 80 -12.03 -17.81 -15.53
CA LYS A 80 -10.74 -17.57 -14.85
C LYS A 80 -10.28 -16.14 -15.08
N LEU A 81 -9.86 -15.47 -14.00
CA LEU A 81 -9.20 -14.17 -14.03
C LEU A 81 -7.77 -14.34 -13.52
N THR A 82 -6.79 -13.92 -14.31
CA THR A 82 -5.38 -13.88 -13.90
C THR A 82 -4.94 -12.42 -13.75
N VAL A 83 -4.57 -12.05 -12.53
CA VAL A 83 -4.14 -10.69 -12.14
C VAL A 83 -2.67 -10.70 -11.81
N ALA A 84 -1.89 -9.73 -12.30
CA ALA A 84 -0.52 -9.52 -11.86
C ALA A 84 -0.44 -8.32 -10.91
N ILE A 85 0.28 -8.49 -9.80
CA ILE A 85 0.61 -7.42 -8.86
C ILE A 85 2.13 -7.29 -8.69
N ALA A 86 2.58 -6.08 -8.36
CA ALA A 86 4.02 -5.80 -8.23
C ALA A 86 4.64 -6.34 -6.93
N SER A 87 3.84 -6.56 -5.91
CA SER A 87 4.31 -6.97 -4.58
C SER A 87 3.99 -8.44 -4.33
N ALA A 88 4.96 -9.21 -3.90
CA ALA A 88 4.74 -10.52 -3.30
C ALA A 88 4.29 -10.36 -1.85
N VAL A 89 3.66 -11.39 -1.29
CA VAL A 89 3.35 -11.47 0.14
C VAL A 89 4.03 -12.73 0.71
N SER A 90 4.65 -12.61 1.88
CA SER A 90 5.31 -13.75 2.52
C SER A 90 4.30 -14.69 3.19
N THR A 91 3.15 -14.16 3.55
CA THR A 91 2.03 -14.87 4.20
C THR A 91 0.70 -14.27 3.79
N LEU A 92 -0.35 -15.08 3.80
CA LEU A 92 -1.74 -14.62 3.61
C LEU A 92 -2.35 -14.02 4.89
N SER A 93 -1.66 -14.15 6.03
CA SER A 93 -2.13 -13.65 7.32
C SER A 93 -1.83 -12.17 7.48
N VAL A 94 -2.86 -11.33 7.43
CA VAL A 94 -2.74 -9.88 7.74
C VAL A 94 -2.26 -9.64 9.18
N ASN A 95 -2.49 -10.58 10.10
CA ASN A 95 -1.95 -10.51 11.45
C ASN A 95 -0.41 -10.49 11.47
N GLN A 96 0.22 -11.18 10.54
CA GLN A 96 1.69 -11.28 10.46
C GLN A 96 2.30 -10.20 9.55
N GLU A 97 1.63 -9.90 8.43
CA GLU A 97 2.11 -8.96 7.42
C GLU A 97 0.93 -8.09 6.93
N ALA A 98 0.90 -6.83 7.35
CA ALA A 98 -0.19 -5.89 7.07
C ALA A 98 0.19 -4.87 5.98
N GLY A 99 0.66 -5.36 4.83
CA GLY A 99 0.94 -4.53 3.65
C GLY A 99 -0.29 -4.35 2.74
N SER A 100 -0.24 -3.37 1.83
CA SER A 100 -1.34 -3.10 0.88
C SER A 100 -1.73 -4.32 0.04
N ALA A 101 -0.75 -5.15 -0.39
CA ALA A 101 -1.03 -6.38 -1.12
C ALA A 101 -1.78 -7.42 -0.27
N ASN A 102 -1.44 -7.52 1.03
CA ASN A 102 -2.14 -8.42 1.96
C ASN A 102 -3.60 -8.02 2.12
N TYR A 103 -3.89 -6.72 2.30
CA TYR A 103 -5.27 -6.20 2.41
C TYR A 103 -6.06 -6.45 1.11
N GLN A 104 -5.47 -6.21 -0.06
CA GLN A 104 -6.10 -6.46 -1.35
C GLN A 104 -6.48 -7.94 -1.54
N LEU A 105 -5.61 -8.85 -1.14
CA LEU A 105 -5.87 -10.29 -1.18
C LEU A 105 -6.91 -10.70 -0.13
N ALA A 106 -6.76 -10.22 1.11
CA ALA A 106 -7.63 -10.56 2.23
C ALA A 106 -9.09 -10.14 1.98
N ALA A 107 -9.34 -9.05 1.25
CA ALA A 107 -10.67 -8.62 0.85
C ALA A 107 -11.47 -9.69 0.09
N LEU A 108 -10.80 -10.68 -0.52
CA LEU A 108 -11.45 -11.78 -1.22
C LEU A 108 -11.78 -12.98 -0.30
N TYR A 109 -11.06 -13.17 0.81
CA TYR A 109 -11.21 -14.39 1.61
C TYR A 109 -11.54 -14.15 3.09
N GLN A 110 -11.40 -12.95 3.62
CA GLN A 110 -11.77 -12.61 5.00
C GLN A 110 -12.63 -11.35 5.06
N GLU A 111 -13.50 -11.31 6.07
CA GLU A 111 -14.39 -10.18 6.31
C GLU A 111 -14.24 -9.69 7.77
N GLY A 112 -14.63 -8.43 7.99
CA GLY A 112 -14.77 -7.82 9.31
C GLY A 112 -16.21 -7.85 9.80
N LEU A 113 -16.47 -7.25 10.97
CA LEU A 113 -17.84 -6.98 11.43
C LEU A 113 -18.57 -6.05 10.46
N THR A 114 -17.89 -5.03 10.01
CA THR A 114 -18.33 -4.13 8.95
C THR A 114 -17.45 -4.32 7.71
N GLY A 115 -17.90 -3.84 6.59
CA GLY A 115 -17.14 -3.68 5.37
C GLY A 115 -17.22 -2.24 4.88
N VAL A 116 -16.66 -1.98 3.70
CA VAL A 116 -16.82 -0.71 3.01
C VAL A 116 -17.30 -0.95 1.58
N ASP A 117 -18.01 0.01 1.01
CA ASP A 117 -18.27 0.04 -0.42
C ASP A 117 -17.11 0.73 -1.18
N GLY A 118 -17.19 0.76 -2.50
CA GLY A 118 -16.15 1.36 -3.34
C GLY A 118 -15.92 2.87 -3.11
N THR A 119 -16.81 3.54 -2.37
CA THR A 119 -16.67 4.96 -1.98
C THR A 119 -16.04 5.15 -0.60
N GLY A 120 -15.86 4.05 0.16
CA GLY A 120 -15.37 4.08 1.54
C GLY A 120 -16.46 4.17 2.60
N LYS A 121 -17.73 4.19 2.20
CA LYS A 121 -18.85 4.17 3.15
C LYS A 121 -18.90 2.83 3.88
N VAL A 122 -19.01 2.90 5.21
CA VAL A 122 -19.16 1.70 6.06
C VAL A 122 -20.51 1.04 5.79
N ILE A 123 -20.46 -0.26 5.54
CA ILE A 123 -21.62 -1.10 5.24
C ILE A 123 -21.66 -2.35 6.14
N PRO A 124 -22.83 -2.97 6.34
CA PRO A 124 -22.95 -4.25 7.02
C PRO A 124 -22.15 -5.36 6.32
N ALA A 125 -21.40 -6.15 7.11
CA ALA A 125 -20.73 -7.38 6.68
C ALA A 125 -21.12 -8.55 7.59
N LEU A 126 -20.23 -9.04 8.47
CA LEU A 126 -20.58 -10.08 9.45
C LEU A 126 -21.52 -9.58 10.54
N ALA A 127 -21.53 -8.26 10.82
CA ALA A 127 -22.62 -7.63 11.54
C ALA A 127 -23.69 -7.11 10.57
N THR A 128 -24.95 -7.33 10.89
CA THR A 128 -26.10 -6.80 10.13
C THR A 128 -26.47 -5.39 10.55
N SER A 129 -26.14 -5.01 11.79
CA SER A 129 -26.32 -3.68 12.35
C SER A 129 -25.40 -3.46 13.55
N TRP A 130 -25.22 -2.21 13.91
CA TRP A 130 -24.51 -1.81 15.12
C TRP A 130 -25.13 -0.54 15.70
N LYS A 131 -24.95 -0.33 16.99
CA LYS A 131 -25.41 0.86 17.70
C LYS A 131 -24.52 1.18 18.89
N SER A 132 -24.44 2.45 19.20
CA SER A 132 -23.90 2.99 20.45
C SER A 132 -24.70 4.23 20.82
N SER A 133 -24.93 4.47 22.10
CA SER A 133 -25.57 5.69 22.61
C SER A 133 -24.57 6.72 23.10
N ASP A 134 -23.31 6.32 23.29
CA ASP A 134 -22.26 7.11 23.92
C ASP A 134 -20.93 7.05 23.15
N ASN A 135 -20.93 6.39 21.97
CA ASN A 135 -19.74 6.12 21.16
C ASN A 135 -18.61 5.37 21.91
N LYS A 136 -18.92 4.78 23.07
CA LYS A 136 -17.98 3.99 23.89
C LYS A 136 -18.37 2.52 23.97
N SER A 137 -19.65 2.23 24.12
CA SER A 137 -20.18 0.87 24.15
C SER A 137 -20.87 0.57 22.83
N TRP A 138 -20.21 -0.21 21.97
CA TRP A 138 -20.69 -0.57 20.64
C TRP A 138 -21.26 -1.98 20.63
N VAL A 139 -22.57 -2.11 20.40
CA VAL A 139 -23.26 -3.39 20.27
C VAL A 139 -23.43 -3.73 18.81
N PHE A 140 -22.88 -4.87 18.38
CA PHE A 140 -22.99 -5.40 17.02
C PHE A 140 -23.94 -6.60 17.01
N THR A 141 -24.94 -6.58 16.11
CA THR A 141 -25.83 -7.73 15.86
C THR A 141 -25.26 -8.54 14.71
N LEU A 142 -24.98 -9.82 14.93
CA LEU A 142 -24.28 -10.68 13.99
C LEU A 142 -25.21 -11.29 12.94
N ARG A 143 -24.67 -11.57 11.78
CA ARG A 143 -25.33 -12.35 10.72
C ARG A 143 -25.38 -13.82 11.12
N LYS A 144 -26.56 -14.44 10.95
CA LYS A 144 -26.78 -15.86 11.27
C LYS A 144 -26.35 -16.75 10.10
N ASN A 145 -25.97 -17.99 10.42
CA ASN A 145 -25.69 -19.06 9.47
C ASN A 145 -24.56 -18.76 8.48
N VAL A 146 -23.63 -17.87 8.83
CA VAL A 146 -22.44 -17.62 8.00
C VAL A 146 -21.56 -18.85 8.01
N LYS A 147 -21.19 -19.36 6.83
CA LYS A 147 -20.25 -20.46 6.68
C LYS A 147 -18.82 -19.95 6.53
N LEU A 148 -17.90 -20.63 7.19
CA LEU A 148 -16.47 -20.51 6.96
C LEU A 148 -16.04 -21.44 5.81
N HIS A 149 -14.88 -21.19 5.22
CA HIS A 149 -14.37 -21.94 4.07
C HIS A 149 -14.12 -23.44 4.36
N ASP A 150 -14.06 -23.86 5.62
CA ASP A 150 -13.95 -25.25 6.04
C ASP A 150 -15.34 -25.93 6.23
N GLY A 151 -16.43 -25.18 6.01
CA GLY A 151 -17.81 -25.65 6.15
C GLY A 151 -18.39 -25.47 7.56
N SER A 152 -17.59 -25.10 8.55
CA SER A 152 -18.09 -24.78 9.90
C SER A 152 -18.94 -23.51 9.88
N THR A 153 -19.72 -23.29 10.93
CA THR A 153 -20.55 -22.08 11.08
C THR A 153 -19.83 -21.10 12.00
N LEU A 154 -19.72 -19.85 11.55
CA LEU A 154 -19.15 -18.75 12.31
C LEU A 154 -19.95 -18.51 13.59
N THR A 155 -19.26 -18.30 14.70
CA THR A 155 -19.84 -18.01 16.01
C THR A 155 -19.42 -16.62 16.53
N ALA A 156 -20.16 -16.09 17.51
CA ALA A 156 -19.75 -14.88 18.21
C ALA A 156 -18.38 -15.03 18.91
N ASP A 157 -18.08 -16.23 19.41
CA ASP A 157 -16.81 -16.52 20.07
C ASP A 157 -15.62 -16.46 19.09
N ASP A 158 -15.79 -16.87 17.82
CA ASP A 158 -14.77 -16.72 16.78
C ASP A 158 -14.45 -15.25 16.51
N ILE A 159 -15.47 -14.38 16.48
CA ILE A 159 -15.29 -12.94 16.24
C ILE A 159 -14.58 -12.26 17.41
N VAL A 160 -15.03 -12.54 18.65
CA VAL A 160 -14.37 -12.02 19.87
C VAL A 160 -12.92 -12.48 19.91
N TYR A 161 -12.67 -13.74 19.57
CA TYR A 161 -11.31 -14.28 19.48
C TYR A 161 -10.47 -13.53 18.44
N ALA A 162 -11.01 -13.32 17.22
CA ALA A 162 -10.30 -12.60 16.15
C ALA A 162 -9.93 -11.15 16.56
N ILE A 163 -10.83 -10.43 17.25
CA ILE A 163 -10.56 -9.10 17.80
C ILE A 163 -9.41 -9.15 18.82
N ASN A 164 -9.44 -10.12 19.74
CA ASN A 164 -8.39 -10.25 20.74
C ASN A 164 -7.03 -10.66 20.13
N VAL A 165 -7.02 -11.50 19.09
CA VAL A 165 -5.80 -11.82 18.32
C VAL A 165 -5.27 -10.57 17.62
N ALA A 166 -6.12 -9.81 16.93
CA ALA A 166 -5.72 -8.63 16.17
C ALA A 166 -5.03 -7.55 17.04
N ARG A 167 -5.42 -7.47 18.33
CA ARG A 167 -4.85 -6.54 19.33
C ARG A 167 -3.60 -7.05 20.04
N ASP A 168 -3.31 -8.33 19.94
CA ASP A 168 -2.17 -8.95 20.64
C ASP A 168 -0.90 -8.84 19.78
N SER A 169 0.06 -8.03 20.21
CA SER A 169 1.31 -7.80 19.48
C SER A 169 2.18 -9.05 19.29
N LYS A 170 1.97 -10.10 20.09
CA LYS A 170 2.69 -11.39 19.94
C LYS A 170 2.04 -12.28 18.88
N LYS A 171 0.70 -12.26 18.80
CA LYS A 171 -0.06 -13.06 17.83
C LYS A 171 -0.24 -12.34 16.49
N SER A 172 -0.23 -11.02 16.52
CA SER A 172 -0.52 -10.14 15.41
C SER A 172 0.48 -8.98 15.31
N PRO A 173 1.77 -9.26 15.12
CA PRO A 173 2.80 -8.22 15.10
C PRO A 173 2.60 -7.20 13.96
N GLY A 174 2.06 -7.63 12.81
CA GLY A 174 1.77 -6.75 11.66
C GLY A 174 0.54 -5.89 11.86
N LEU A 175 -0.55 -6.44 12.40
CA LEU A 175 -1.85 -5.76 12.46
C LEU A 175 -2.07 -5.01 13.78
N SER A 176 -1.52 -5.48 14.90
CA SER A 176 -1.78 -4.91 16.24
C SER A 176 -1.37 -3.44 16.37
N VAL A 177 -0.40 -2.99 15.57
CA VAL A 177 0.06 -1.59 15.55
C VAL A 177 -1.02 -0.62 15.05
N TYR A 178 -1.99 -1.12 14.28
CA TYR A 178 -3.13 -0.36 13.77
C TYR A 178 -4.35 -0.42 14.69
N TRP A 179 -4.30 -1.24 15.76
CA TRP A 179 -5.38 -1.29 16.74
C TRP A 179 -5.23 -0.20 17.79
N PRO A 180 -6.27 0.62 17.99
CA PRO A 180 -6.19 1.74 18.90
C PRO A 180 -6.17 1.29 20.36
N ASN A 181 -5.36 1.97 21.17
CA ASN A 181 -5.22 1.69 22.59
C ASN A 181 -6.50 1.94 23.40
N TYR A 182 -7.47 2.67 22.83
CA TYR A 182 -8.74 2.95 23.50
C TYR A 182 -9.72 1.78 23.48
N VAL A 183 -9.48 0.68 22.78
CA VAL A 183 -10.32 -0.52 22.84
C VAL A 183 -10.00 -1.30 24.12
N GLN A 184 -10.95 -1.38 25.04
CA GLN A 184 -10.79 -2.06 26.34
C GLN A 184 -11.12 -3.55 26.26
N SER A 185 -12.33 -3.87 25.81
CA SER A 185 -12.80 -5.26 25.74
C SER A 185 -13.65 -5.53 24.50
N ALA A 186 -13.76 -6.82 24.15
CA ALA A 186 -14.73 -7.35 23.22
C ALA A 186 -15.34 -8.61 23.84
N GLU A 187 -16.65 -8.67 23.98
CA GLU A 187 -17.35 -9.70 24.72
C GLU A 187 -18.60 -10.18 23.97
N LYS A 188 -18.88 -11.48 24.06
CA LYS A 188 -20.14 -12.04 23.62
C LYS A 188 -21.23 -11.64 24.63
N THR A 189 -22.24 -10.91 24.18
CA THR A 189 -23.37 -10.46 25.02
C THR A 189 -24.72 -11.10 24.66
N GLY A 190 -24.71 -11.96 23.65
CA GLY A 190 -25.85 -12.78 23.22
C GLY A 190 -25.37 -13.82 22.19
N ASP A 191 -26.25 -14.72 21.75
CA ASP A 191 -25.90 -15.76 20.78
C ASP A 191 -25.49 -15.16 19.43
N ASP A 192 -26.10 -14.05 19.07
CA ASP A 192 -25.83 -13.28 17.85
C ASP A 192 -25.49 -11.81 18.16
N GLN A 193 -24.89 -11.54 19.32
CA GLN A 193 -24.46 -10.21 19.73
C GLN A 193 -23.08 -10.22 20.37
N ILE A 194 -22.31 -9.21 20.02
CA ILE A 194 -21.08 -8.86 20.73
C ILE A 194 -21.10 -7.38 21.12
N THR A 195 -20.44 -7.07 22.23
CA THR A 195 -20.23 -5.70 22.70
C THR A 195 -18.74 -5.40 22.74
N ILE A 196 -18.35 -4.28 22.16
CA ILE A 196 -16.97 -3.77 22.22
C ILE A 196 -16.99 -2.48 23.04
N THR A 197 -16.17 -2.44 24.09
CA THR A 197 -16.07 -1.29 25.01
C THR A 197 -14.79 -0.52 24.77
N LEU A 198 -14.93 0.81 24.68
CA LEU A 198 -13.85 1.76 24.47
C LEU A 198 -13.58 2.59 25.73
N SER A 199 -12.36 3.07 25.96
CA SER A 199 -12.01 3.96 27.09
C SER A 199 -12.48 5.40 26.87
N SER A 200 -12.60 5.83 25.61
CA SER A 200 -13.07 7.14 25.20
C SER A 200 -14.08 7.02 24.04
N PRO A 201 -14.98 8.00 23.85
CA PRO A 201 -15.92 7.99 22.75
C PRO A 201 -15.22 8.06 21.39
N HIS A 202 -15.63 7.20 20.42
CA HIS A 202 -15.17 7.24 19.04
C HIS A 202 -16.31 6.88 18.09
N SER A 203 -16.87 7.87 17.43
CA SER A 203 -18.01 7.71 16.53
C SER A 203 -17.65 6.97 15.23
N ASP A 204 -16.36 6.98 14.82
CA ASP A 204 -15.85 6.29 13.63
C ASP A 204 -15.41 4.84 13.91
N PHE A 205 -15.60 4.34 15.12
CA PHE A 205 -15.17 3.00 15.51
C PHE A 205 -15.65 1.87 14.58
N PRO A 206 -16.85 1.94 13.96
CA PRO A 206 -17.24 0.94 12.97
C PRO A 206 -16.29 0.76 11.80
N ILE A 207 -15.48 1.77 11.44
CA ILE A 207 -14.39 1.64 10.43
C ILE A 207 -13.33 0.66 10.93
N GLN A 208 -12.95 0.76 12.20
CA GLN A 208 -11.86 -0.03 12.79
C GLN A 208 -12.11 -1.53 12.75
N VAL A 209 -13.36 -1.96 12.84
CA VAL A 209 -13.75 -3.38 12.82
C VAL A 209 -14.11 -3.89 11.41
N SER A 210 -13.69 -3.17 10.37
CA SER A 210 -13.80 -3.59 8.98
C SER A 210 -12.56 -4.34 8.49
N ASN A 211 -12.71 -5.07 7.41
CA ASN A 211 -11.60 -5.78 6.73
C ASN A 211 -10.66 -4.87 5.92
N VAL A 212 -10.88 -3.56 5.91
CA VAL A 212 -9.97 -2.58 5.32
C VAL A 212 -9.18 -1.81 6.39
N ALA A 213 -9.49 -2.05 7.67
CA ALA A 213 -8.79 -1.41 8.78
C ALA A 213 -8.15 -2.43 9.72
N GLY A 214 -8.91 -3.11 10.57
CA GLY A 214 -8.30 -3.86 11.66
C GLY A 214 -8.85 -5.27 11.92
N LEU A 215 -9.88 -5.76 11.21
CA LEU A 215 -10.50 -7.03 11.57
C LEU A 215 -10.63 -8.00 10.39
N PHE A 216 -9.97 -9.14 10.52
CA PHE A 216 -9.99 -10.26 9.56
C PHE A 216 -10.43 -11.53 10.29
N VAL A 217 -11.72 -11.86 10.18
CA VAL A 217 -12.31 -12.93 10.97
C VAL A 217 -11.92 -14.30 10.41
N THR A 218 -11.64 -15.23 11.32
CA THR A 218 -11.36 -16.64 11.05
C THR A 218 -11.94 -17.51 12.16
N SER A 219 -11.97 -18.84 11.95
CA SER A 219 -12.32 -19.80 13.01
C SER A 219 -11.23 -19.81 14.09
N LYS A 220 -11.65 -19.65 15.37
CA LYS A 220 -10.75 -19.82 16.51
C LYS A 220 -10.06 -21.17 16.50
N LYS A 221 -10.82 -22.24 16.28
CA LYS A 221 -10.30 -23.61 16.21
C LYS A 221 -9.22 -23.74 15.14
N PHE A 222 -9.51 -23.27 13.92
CA PHE A 222 -8.55 -23.36 12.82
C PHE A 222 -7.28 -22.54 13.09
N PHE A 223 -7.42 -21.34 13.63
CA PHE A 223 -6.28 -20.49 13.96
C PHE A 223 -5.36 -21.14 15.01
N ASP A 224 -5.94 -21.68 16.09
CA ASP A 224 -5.19 -22.35 17.16
C ASP A 224 -4.50 -23.63 16.64
N GLU A 225 -5.17 -24.43 15.81
CA GLU A 225 -4.60 -25.64 15.20
C GLU A 225 -3.47 -25.32 14.18
N ALA A 226 -3.57 -24.22 13.46
CA ALA A 226 -2.58 -23.82 12.47
C ALA A 226 -1.31 -23.24 13.14
N GLY A 227 -1.45 -22.57 14.26
CA GLY A 227 -0.35 -21.96 14.99
C GLY A 227 0.49 -21.04 14.11
N SER A 228 1.81 -21.19 14.13
CA SER A 228 2.75 -20.41 13.33
C SER A 228 2.65 -20.64 11.81
N ASN A 229 1.94 -21.70 11.38
CA ASN A 229 1.71 -21.96 9.95
C ASN A 229 0.46 -21.28 9.39
N TYR A 230 -0.32 -20.55 10.22
CA TYR A 230 -1.53 -19.86 9.77
C TYR A 230 -1.23 -18.87 8.64
N GLY A 231 -1.89 -19.05 7.49
CA GLY A 231 -1.70 -18.22 6.31
C GLY A 231 -0.47 -18.57 5.45
N SER A 232 0.24 -19.64 5.78
CA SER A 232 1.34 -20.15 4.95
C SER A 232 0.85 -21.13 3.87
N SER A 233 1.75 -21.55 2.97
CA SER A 233 1.48 -22.63 1.99
C SER A 233 1.13 -23.98 2.64
N LYS A 234 1.52 -24.21 3.90
CA LYS A 234 1.20 -25.43 4.64
C LYS A 234 -0.19 -25.41 5.27
N LYS A 235 -0.67 -24.23 5.67
CA LYS A 235 -1.97 -24.00 6.30
C LYS A 235 -2.55 -22.69 5.78
N LEU A 236 -3.32 -22.81 4.68
CA LEU A 236 -3.97 -21.70 4.02
C LEU A 236 -4.97 -21.00 4.96
N ILE A 237 -5.50 -19.86 4.53
CA ILE A 237 -6.49 -19.11 5.30
C ILE A 237 -7.86 -19.80 5.25
N VAL A 238 -8.56 -19.84 6.38
CA VAL A 238 -9.99 -20.10 6.50
C VAL A 238 -10.69 -18.82 6.94
N GLY A 239 -11.50 -18.27 6.07
CA GLY A 239 -12.28 -17.05 6.31
C GLY A 239 -13.74 -17.24 5.91
N THR A 240 -14.47 -16.13 5.80
CA THR A 240 -15.90 -16.07 5.45
C THR A 240 -16.14 -15.43 4.09
N GLY A 241 -15.07 -14.97 3.42
CA GLY A 241 -15.16 -14.16 2.21
C GLY A 241 -15.68 -14.88 0.97
N PRO A 242 -15.92 -14.13 -0.12
CA PRO A 242 -16.53 -14.64 -1.35
C PRO A 242 -15.66 -15.66 -2.11
N TYR A 243 -14.37 -15.76 -1.79
CA TYR A 243 -13.44 -16.70 -2.38
C TYR A 243 -12.68 -17.47 -1.30
N LYS A 244 -12.42 -18.74 -1.58
CA LYS A 244 -11.57 -19.62 -0.78
C LYS A 244 -10.19 -19.73 -1.42
N VAL A 245 -9.13 -19.56 -0.64
CA VAL A 245 -7.76 -19.83 -1.11
C VAL A 245 -7.58 -21.34 -1.28
N THR A 246 -7.09 -21.75 -2.45
CA THR A 246 -6.85 -23.16 -2.83
C THR A 246 -5.38 -23.48 -3.02
N GLU A 247 -4.55 -22.47 -3.32
CA GLU A 247 -3.12 -22.61 -3.50
C GLU A 247 -2.41 -21.31 -3.13
N PHE A 248 -1.25 -21.41 -2.49
CA PHE A 248 -0.40 -20.27 -2.20
C PHE A 248 1.07 -20.66 -2.27
N ASP A 249 1.78 -19.97 -3.13
CA ASP A 249 3.24 -19.98 -3.22
C ASP A 249 3.74 -18.54 -3.04
N PRO A 250 4.37 -18.20 -1.91
CA PRO A 250 4.83 -16.83 -1.63
C PRO A 250 5.85 -16.30 -2.65
N SER A 251 6.50 -17.18 -3.42
CA SER A 251 7.47 -16.80 -4.45
C SER A 251 6.83 -16.47 -5.80
N SER A 252 5.56 -16.85 -6.02
CA SER A 252 4.98 -16.78 -7.36
C SER A 252 3.52 -16.34 -7.42
N HIS A 253 2.61 -16.90 -6.58
CA HIS A 253 1.19 -16.63 -6.76
C HIS A 253 0.29 -17.10 -5.62
N VAL A 254 -0.97 -16.66 -5.67
CA VAL A 254 -2.09 -17.23 -4.93
C VAL A 254 -3.24 -17.57 -5.90
N THR A 255 -3.88 -18.73 -5.71
CA THR A 255 -5.08 -19.15 -6.44
C THR A 255 -6.26 -19.23 -5.49
N LEU A 256 -7.37 -18.63 -5.92
CA LEU A 256 -8.63 -18.59 -5.16
C LEU A 256 -9.76 -19.14 -6.03
N THR A 257 -10.69 -19.86 -5.40
CA THR A 257 -11.91 -20.34 -6.07
C THR A 257 -13.14 -19.74 -5.39
N LYS A 258 -14.16 -19.46 -6.19
CA LYS A 258 -15.43 -18.93 -5.70
C LYS A 258 -16.00 -19.84 -4.60
N PHE A 259 -16.36 -19.25 -3.47
CA PHE A 259 -16.96 -19.99 -2.35
C PHE A 259 -18.46 -20.13 -2.58
N LYS A 260 -18.92 -21.37 -2.76
CA LYS A 260 -20.31 -21.66 -3.12
C LYS A 260 -21.31 -21.33 -2.00
N ASP A 261 -20.87 -21.48 -0.73
CA ASP A 261 -21.70 -21.27 0.45
C ASP A 261 -21.53 -19.85 1.05
N TYR A 262 -21.01 -18.91 0.23
CA TYR A 262 -20.89 -17.51 0.62
C TYR A 262 -22.27 -16.90 0.90
N TRP A 263 -22.40 -16.23 2.04
CA TRP A 263 -23.66 -15.63 2.48
C TRP A 263 -24.15 -14.46 1.62
N GLY A 264 -23.23 -13.80 0.92
CA GLY A 264 -23.51 -12.65 0.06
C GLY A 264 -23.60 -13.02 -1.42
N LYS A 265 -23.65 -11.99 -2.28
CA LYS A 265 -23.60 -12.18 -3.73
C LYS A 265 -22.17 -12.12 -4.24
N ASN A 266 -21.80 -13.05 -5.09
CA ASN A 266 -20.52 -13.04 -5.80
C ASN A 266 -20.72 -13.34 -7.29
N ASN A 267 -20.73 -12.30 -8.11
CA ASN A 267 -20.89 -12.41 -9.57
C ASN A 267 -19.54 -12.53 -10.31
N GLY A 268 -18.42 -12.55 -9.58
CA GLY A 268 -17.08 -12.61 -10.15
C GLY A 268 -16.74 -13.96 -10.81
N PRO A 269 -15.53 -14.12 -11.33
CA PRO A 269 -15.05 -15.34 -11.99
C PRO A 269 -15.03 -16.55 -11.05
N GLN A 270 -15.08 -17.77 -11.59
CA GLN A 270 -14.99 -18.99 -10.79
C GLN A 270 -13.63 -19.15 -10.12
N THR A 271 -12.57 -18.75 -10.83
CA THR A 271 -11.18 -18.82 -10.33
C THR A 271 -10.51 -17.46 -10.49
N VAL A 272 -9.84 -17.02 -9.45
CA VAL A 272 -8.95 -15.86 -9.45
C VAL A 272 -7.54 -16.34 -9.15
N ARG A 273 -6.61 -16.03 -10.04
CA ARG A 273 -5.18 -16.25 -9.82
C ARG A 273 -4.49 -14.90 -9.75
N VAL A 274 -3.70 -14.67 -8.71
CA VAL A 274 -2.91 -13.45 -8.56
C VAL A 274 -1.44 -13.82 -8.59
N ASP A 275 -0.75 -13.41 -9.65
CA ASP A 275 0.68 -13.63 -9.86
C ASP A 275 1.50 -12.47 -9.27
N PHE A 276 2.58 -12.79 -8.56
CA PHE A 276 3.51 -11.85 -7.98
C PHE A 276 4.64 -11.57 -8.96
N VAL A 277 4.64 -10.42 -9.61
CA VAL A 277 5.61 -10.06 -10.67
C VAL A 277 6.10 -8.64 -10.41
N ALA A 278 7.23 -8.50 -9.74
CA ALA A 278 7.76 -7.20 -9.31
C ALA A 278 8.11 -6.29 -10.50
N GLU A 279 8.81 -6.83 -11.51
CA GLU A 279 9.32 -6.04 -12.62
C GLU A 279 8.23 -5.68 -13.64
N ASP A 280 8.06 -4.38 -13.92
CA ASP A 280 7.04 -3.86 -14.84
C ASP A 280 7.18 -4.44 -16.26
N SER A 281 8.41 -4.55 -16.78
CA SER A 281 8.69 -5.13 -18.10
C SER A 281 8.25 -6.60 -18.19
N THR A 282 8.43 -7.37 -17.11
CA THR A 282 8.00 -8.77 -17.03
C THR A 282 6.48 -8.87 -16.99
N ARG A 283 5.79 -7.97 -16.23
CA ARG A 283 4.31 -7.89 -16.25
C ARG A 283 3.79 -7.55 -17.64
N GLN A 284 4.42 -6.59 -18.34
CA GLN A 284 4.04 -6.25 -19.72
C GLN A 284 4.20 -7.43 -20.68
N LEU A 285 5.28 -8.21 -20.54
CA LEU A 285 5.50 -9.41 -21.36
C LEU A 285 4.46 -10.49 -21.07
N ALA A 286 4.14 -10.75 -19.81
CA ALA A 286 3.10 -11.70 -19.40
C ALA A 286 1.71 -11.27 -19.92
N PHE A 287 1.43 -9.97 -19.90
CA PHE A 287 0.21 -9.38 -20.43
C PHE A 287 0.11 -9.55 -21.96
N THR A 288 1.14 -9.16 -22.71
CA THR A 288 1.14 -9.25 -24.18
C THR A 288 1.11 -10.68 -24.70
N SER A 289 1.64 -11.65 -23.92
CA SER A 289 1.55 -13.08 -24.24
C SER A 289 0.21 -13.73 -23.85
N GLY A 290 -0.74 -12.95 -23.27
CA GLY A 290 -2.05 -13.45 -22.84
C GLY A 290 -2.02 -14.32 -21.57
N LYS A 291 -0.92 -14.35 -20.84
CA LYS A 291 -0.80 -15.06 -19.55
C LYS A 291 -1.47 -14.32 -18.40
N VAL A 292 -1.57 -13.01 -18.50
CA VAL A 292 -2.15 -12.10 -17.50
C VAL A 292 -3.28 -11.31 -18.15
N ASP A 293 -4.42 -11.26 -17.50
CA ASP A 293 -5.62 -10.54 -17.94
C ASP A 293 -5.64 -9.10 -17.42
N VAL A 294 -5.12 -8.90 -16.21
CA VAL A 294 -5.18 -7.62 -15.49
C VAL A 294 -3.84 -7.36 -14.80
N SER A 295 -3.37 -6.13 -14.81
CA SER A 295 -2.26 -5.70 -13.94
C SER A 295 -2.68 -4.54 -13.07
N PHE A 296 -2.48 -4.67 -11.76
CA PHE A 296 -2.66 -3.57 -10.80
C PHE A 296 -1.38 -2.75 -10.69
N ASN A 297 -1.54 -1.50 -10.24
CA ASN A 297 -0.46 -0.58 -9.93
C ASN A 297 0.55 -0.46 -11.09
N VAL A 298 0.02 -0.24 -12.29
CA VAL A 298 0.85 0.07 -13.46
C VAL A 298 1.59 1.38 -13.20
N PRO A 299 2.94 1.41 -13.31
CA PRO A 299 3.69 2.64 -13.08
C PRO A 299 3.22 3.75 -14.00
N VAL A 300 2.88 4.91 -13.46
CA VAL A 300 2.33 6.04 -14.24
C VAL A 300 3.25 6.48 -15.37
N THR A 301 4.55 6.26 -15.22
CA THR A 301 5.55 6.58 -16.26
C THR A 301 5.56 5.59 -17.42
N SER A 302 4.97 4.41 -17.28
CA SER A 302 4.93 3.36 -18.32
C SER A 302 3.52 3.14 -18.92
N VAL A 303 2.49 3.84 -18.46
CA VAL A 303 1.10 3.67 -18.92
C VAL A 303 0.99 3.75 -20.44
N ALA A 304 1.65 4.71 -21.08
CA ALA A 304 1.64 4.83 -22.54
C ALA A 304 2.20 3.57 -23.24
N GLN A 305 3.19 2.91 -22.66
CA GLN A 305 3.73 1.66 -23.21
C GLN A 305 2.74 0.50 -23.04
N TRP A 306 2.04 0.42 -21.88
CA TRP A 306 0.97 -0.56 -21.68
C TRP A 306 -0.16 -0.41 -22.71
N GLN A 307 -0.59 0.85 -22.96
CA GLN A 307 -1.60 1.15 -24.00
C GLN A 307 -1.13 0.77 -25.40
N LYS A 308 0.13 1.07 -25.73
CA LYS A 308 0.74 0.64 -27.01
C LYS A 308 0.77 -0.88 -27.16
N ASN A 309 0.91 -1.60 -26.05
CA ASN A 309 0.88 -3.06 -25.99
C ASN A 309 -0.56 -3.64 -25.98
N GLY A 310 -1.58 -2.81 -26.20
CA GLY A 310 -2.97 -3.22 -26.34
C GLY A 310 -3.78 -3.22 -25.04
N ALA A 311 -3.26 -2.67 -23.94
CA ALA A 311 -4.01 -2.55 -22.71
C ALA A 311 -5.04 -1.42 -22.75
N SER A 312 -6.23 -1.66 -22.21
CA SER A 312 -7.10 -0.60 -21.71
C SER A 312 -6.65 -0.23 -20.30
N THR A 313 -6.59 1.06 -20.00
CA THR A 313 -6.12 1.53 -18.68
C THR A 313 -7.20 2.36 -17.99
N THR A 314 -7.43 2.07 -16.71
CA THR A 314 -8.34 2.82 -15.85
C THR A 314 -7.56 3.39 -14.68
N ALA A 315 -7.61 4.71 -14.49
CA ALA A 315 -7.03 5.39 -13.35
C ALA A 315 -8.10 5.65 -12.28
N TYR A 316 -7.70 5.55 -11.02
CA TYR A 316 -8.53 5.92 -9.87
C TYR A 316 -7.68 6.66 -8.83
N ALA A 317 -8.29 7.55 -8.05
CA ALA A 317 -7.62 8.21 -6.94
C ALA A 317 -7.26 7.17 -5.87
N ASP A 318 -5.98 7.04 -5.53
CA ASP A 318 -5.50 6.09 -4.51
C ASP A 318 -5.26 6.76 -3.16
N ARG A 319 -5.58 8.06 -3.06
CA ARG A 319 -5.49 8.91 -1.86
C ARG A 319 -4.07 9.12 -1.34
N SER A 320 -3.05 8.56 -1.99
CA SER A 320 -1.67 8.73 -1.54
C SER A 320 -1.26 10.20 -1.57
N TYR A 321 -0.59 10.59 -0.49
CA TYR A 321 -0.04 11.93 -0.30
C TYR A 321 1.43 11.95 -0.68
N TYR A 322 1.81 12.93 -1.48
CA TYR A 322 3.20 13.22 -1.82
C TYR A 322 3.48 14.70 -1.58
N GLY A 323 4.41 14.98 -0.68
CA GLY A 323 4.81 16.34 -0.34
C GLY A 323 6.23 16.40 0.21
N LEU A 324 6.75 17.60 0.35
CA LEU A 324 7.95 17.80 1.17
C LEU A 324 7.53 17.99 2.62
N THR A 325 8.37 17.52 3.52
CA THR A 325 8.33 17.80 4.95
C THR A 325 9.59 18.53 5.37
N PHE A 326 9.45 19.47 6.30
CA PHE A 326 10.56 20.21 6.87
C PHE A 326 10.61 19.99 8.37
N ASP A 327 11.80 19.70 8.89
CA ASP A 327 12.04 19.65 10.33
C ASP A 327 12.42 21.06 10.83
N PRO A 328 11.53 21.76 11.58
CA PRO A 328 11.81 23.09 12.05
C PRO A 328 12.88 23.15 13.18
N ASN A 329 13.40 22.01 13.60
CA ASN A 329 14.49 21.95 14.59
C ASN A 329 15.86 21.82 13.94
N VAL A 330 15.93 21.65 12.60
CA VAL A 330 17.18 21.45 11.86
C VAL A 330 17.49 22.63 10.95
N ALA A 331 18.64 23.27 11.17
CA ALA A 331 19.10 24.36 10.29
C ALA A 331 19.45 23.84 8.88
N PRO A 332 19.14 24.60 7.81
CA PRO A 332 18.55 25.93 7.84
C PRO A 332 17.01 25.93 7.83
N PHE A 333 16.36 24.76 7.89
CA PHE A 333 14.90 24.62 7.82
C PHE A 333 14.17 25.03 9.11
N ASN A 334 14.90 25.39 10.17
CA ASN A 334 14.34 26.08 11.33
C ASN A 334 13.85 27.51 11.00
N ASP A 335 14.28 28.06 9.87
CA ASP A 335 13.84 29.35 9.36
C ASP A 335 12.67 29.19 8.39
N ILE A 336 11.53 29.80 8.71
CA ILE A 336 10.32 29.73 7.88
C ILE A 336 10.53 30.31 6.49
N HIS A 337 11.37 31.35 6.33
CA HIS A 337 11.67 31.95 5.06
C HIS A 337 12.45 30.98 4.15
N VAL A 338 13.31 30.12 4.73
CA VAL A 338 13.96 29.04 3.98
C VAL A 338 12.93 28.02 3.49
N ARG A 339 12.01 27.55 4.36
CA ARG A 339 10.98 26.59 4.00
C ARG A 339 10.08 27.14 2.87
N ARG A 340 9.59 28.38 3.02
CA ARG A 340 8.77 29.08 2.01
C ARG A 340 9.50 29.28 0.70
N ALA A 341 10.79 29.65 0.74
CA ALA A 341 11.60 29.80 -0.48
C ALA A 341 11.68 28.48 -1.26
N VAL A 342 11.88 27.35 -0.59
CA VAL A 342 11.88 26.02 -1.20
C VAL A 342 10.50 25.70 -1.76
N SER A 343 9.42 25.88 -0.99
CA SER A 343 8.04 25.56 -1.38
C SER A 343 7.56 26.38 -2.58
N TYR A 344 7.90 27.68 -2.65
CA TYR A 344 7.61 28.52 -3.82
C TYR A 344 8.39 28.10 -5.08
N ALA A 345 9.51 27.41 -4.95
CA ALA A 345 10.30 26.89 -6.08
C ALA A 345 9.77 25.54 -6.63
N VAL A 346 8.76 24.92 -6.00
CA VAL A 346 8.16 23.66 -6.44
C VAL A 346 7.07 23.89 -7.47
N ASP A 347 7.33 23.60 -8.76
CA ASP A 347 6.31 23.63 -9.81
C ASP A 347 5.46 22.35 -9.79
N LYS A 348 4.46 22.33 -8.91
CA LYS A 348 3.53 21.21 -8.70
C LYS A 348 2.76 20.86 -9.98
N LYS A 349 2.37 21.86 -10.77
CA LYS A 349 1.64 21.66 -12.04
C LYS A 349 2.51 20.98 -13.09
N ALA A 350 3.77 21.42 -13.22
CA ALA A 350 4.73 20.79 -14.14
C ALA A 350 5.07 19.36 -13.71
N ILE A 351 5.16 19.08 -12.40
CA ILE A 351 5.34 17.71 -11.88
C ILE A 351 4.16 16.84 -12.29
N VAL A 352 2.93 17.26 -12.03
CA VAL A 352 1.72 16.47 -12.32
C VAL A 352 1.56 16.26 -13.84
N SER A 353 1.71 17.29 -14.66
CA SER A 353 1.51 17.19 -16.11
C SER A 353 2.71 16.51 -16.81
N GLY A 354 3.93 16.89 -16.45
CA GLY A 354 5.15 16.47 -17.13
C GLY A 354 5.69 15.10 -16.67
N ILE A 355 5.74 14.88 -15.34
CA ILE A 355 6.32 13.65 -14.76
C ILE A 355 5.24 12.60 -14.59
N LEU A 356 4.10 12.95 -13.97
CA LEU A 356 3.00 12.01 -13.71
C LEU A 356 2.07 11.84 -14.93
N LYS A 357 2.26 12.60 -16.01
CA LYS A 357 1.42 12.53 -17.22
C LYS A 357 -0.09 12.69 -16.95
N GLY A 358 -0.46 13.45 -15.89
CA GLY A 358 -1.85 13.62 -15.45
C GLY A 358 -2.37 12.53 -14.51
N TYR A 359 -1.56 11.52 -14.19
CA TYR A 359 -1.92 10.49 -13.19
C TYR A 359 -1.59 10.95 -11.77
N GLY A 360 -2.22 12.04 -11.38
CA GLY A 360 -2.15 12.68 -10.07
C GLY A 360 -2.93 13.98 -10.09
N GLU A 361 -3.15 14.57 -8.92
CA GLU A 361 -3.80 15.86 -8.75
C GLU A 361 -2.93 16.78 -7.90
N VAL A 362 -2.87 18.07 -8.24
CA VAL A 362 -2.10 19.03 -7.44
C VAL A 362 -2.71 19.12 -6.05
N ALA A 363 -1.91 18.79 -5.03
CA ALA A 363 -2.37 18.81 -3.65
C ALA A 363 -2.41 20.24 -3.10
N THR A 364 -3.53 20.55 -2.44
CA THR A 364 -3.75 21.80 -1.71
C THR A 364 -3.78 21.59 -0.19
N GLY A 365 -3.75 20.35 0.27
CA GLY A 365 -3.75 19.94 1.66
C GLY A 365 -3.09 18.59 1.88
N ILE A 366 -3.15 18.10 3.09
CA ILE A 366 -2.59 16.82 3.51
C ILE A 366 -3.53 15.68 3.07
N ASP A 367 -4.75 15.62 3.61
CA ASP A 367 -5.73 14.61 3.18
C ASP A 367 -6.33 14.97 1.83
N SER A 368 -6.51 13.98 0.95
CA SER A 368 -7.13 14.19 -0.36
C SER A 368 -8.65 14.44 -0.25
N PRO A 369 -9.27 15.09 -1.24
CA PRO A 369 -10.72 15.21 -1.29
C PRO A 369 -11.45 13.87 -1.22
N GLU A 370 -10.90 12.82 -1.84
CA GLU A 370 -11.45 11.48 -1.81
C GLU A 370 -11.38 10.86 -0.41
N GLN A 371 -10.32 11.16 0.35
CA GLN A 371 -10.19 10.73 1.75
C GLN A 371 -11.22 11.45 2.62
N LEU A 372 -11.31 12.76 2.50
CA LEU A 372 -12.24 13.60 3.26
C LEU A 372 -13.71 13.42 2.86
N ALA A 373 -13.98 12.76 1.74
CA ALA A 373 -15.34 12.53 1.24
C ALA A 373 -16.24 11.84 2.28
N GLY A 374 -15.68 10.96 3.13
CA GLY A 374 -16.39 10.32 4.21
C GLY A 374 -17.13 11.29 5.15
N TRP A 375 -16.65 12.52 5.28
CA TRP A 375 -17.29 13.58 6.07
C TRP A 375 -18.01 14.64 5.25
N THR A 376 -18.23 14.39 3.96
CA THR A 376 -18.96 15.30 3.04
C THR A 376 -20.01 14.56 2.22
N ASP A 377 -20.80 13.69 2.87
CA ASP A 377 -21.84 12.85 2.24
C ASP A 377 -21.28 11.89 1.17
N ASN A 378 -20.04 11.43 1.32
CA ASN A 378 -19.28 10.65 0.34
C ASN A 378 -19.13 11.39 -1.03
N ASP A 379 -19.07 12.71 -1.01
CA ASP A 379 -18.88 13.56 -2.17
C ASP A 379 -17.52 14.26 -2.14
N ALA A 380 -16.54 13.71 -2.86
CA ALA A 380 -15.21 14.28 -2.98
C ALA A 380 -15.23 15.71 -3.57
N SER A 381 -16.25 16.09 -4.37
CA SER A 381 -16.36 17.43 -4.93
C SER A 381 -16.69 18.48 -3.85
N LYS A 382 -17.44 18.10 -2.82
CA LYS A 382 -17.69 18.96 -1.64
C LYS A 382 -16.41 19.11 -0.83
N ALA A 383 -15.67 18.02 -0.59
CA ALA A 383 -14.38 18.06 0.09
C ALA A 383 -13.37 18.93 -0.67
N ALA A 384 -13.27 18.78 -2.00
CA ALA A 384 -12.38 19.58 -2.85
C ALA A 384 -12.63 21.10 -2.73
N LYS A 385 -13.89 21.52 -2.60
CA LYS A 385 -14.24 22.93 -2.37
C LYS A 385 -13.74 23.45 -1.01
N GLN A 386 -13.57 22.58 -0.02
CA GLN A 386 -13.03 22.97 1.28
C GLN A 386 -11.50 22.97 1.26
N THR A 387 -10.87 21.93 0.72
CA THR A 387 -9.41 21.87 0.62
C THR A 387 -8.82 22.95 -0.30
N ALA A 388 -9.56 23.40 -1.31
CA ALA A 388 -9.15 24.51 -2.18
C ALA A 388 -9.00 25.87 -1.44
N LYS A 389 -9.54 25.99 -0.21
CA LYS A 389 -9.41 27.20 0.62
C LYS A 389 -8.15 27.19 1.50
N LEU A 390 -7.46 26.05 1.58
CA LEU A 390 -6.24 25.91 2.37
C LEU A 390 -5.12 26.80 1.80
N PRO A 391 -4.20 27.32 2.65
CA PRO A 391 -3.15 28.27 2.27
C PRO A 391 -1.95 27.58 1.59
N ALA A 392 -2.20 26.66 0.66
CA ALA A 392 -1.15 25.94 -0.04
C ALA A 392 -0.33 26.87 -0.96
N ILE A 393 0.99 26.82 -0.80
CA ILE A 393 1.93 27.60 -1.60
C ILE A 393 1.88 27.11 -3.06
N SER A 394 1.77 28.06 -4.01
CA SER A 394 1.87 27.82 -5.45
C SER A 394 3.22 28.27 -5.98
N TYR A 395 3.69 27.64 -7.07
CA TYR A 395 4.94 27.99 -7.72
C TYR A 395 5.05 29.47 -8.07
N ASP A 396 6.11 30.12 -7.56
CA ASP A 396 6.40 31.53 -7.81
C ASP A 396 7.89 31.81 -7.49
N MET A 397 8.76 31.77 -8.50
CA MET A 397 10.18 32.01 -8.32
C MET A 397 10.52 33.42 -7.85
N LYS A 398 9.65 34.43 -8.12
CA LYS A 398 9.86 35.80 -7.61
C LYS A 398 9.67 35.84 -6.09
N LYS A 399 8.61 35.18 -5.60
CA LYS A 399 8.38 35.03 -4.16
C LYS A 399 9.45 34.16 -3.50
N ALA A 400 9.85 33.06 -4.14
CA ALA A 400 10.94 32.22 -3.66
C ALA A 400 12.23 33.03 -3.40
N LYS A 401 12.62 33.89 -4.36
CA LYS A 401 13.77 34.80 -4.22
C LYS A 401 13.57 35.82 -3.10
N ALA A 402 12.38 36.35 -2.95
CA ALA A 402 12.06 37.31 -1.90
C ALA A 402 12.11 36.72 -0.50
N GLU A 403 11.58 35.49 -0.33
CA GLU A 403 11.66 34.75 0.93
C GLU A 403 13.12 34.40 1.28
N LEU A 404 13.87 33.86 0.34
CA LEU A 404 15.28 33.49 0.61
C LEU A 404 16.13 34.70 1.02
N LYS A 405 15.86 35.88 0.43
CA LYS A 405 16.54 37.13 0.79
C LYS A 405 16.31 37.58 2.22
N GLN A 406 15.16 37.20 2.82
CA GLN A 406 14.81 37.50 4.20
C GLN A 406 15.28 36.41 5.17
N SER A 407 15.77 35.31 4.65
CA SER A 407 16.14 34.15 5.44
C SER A 407 17.55 34.25 6.04
N SER A 408 17.86 33.29 6.91
CA SER A 408 19.21 33.06 7.45
C SER A 408 20.24 32.61 6.40
N LYS A 409 19.81 32.34 5.16
CA LYS A 409 20.62 31.84 4.05
C LYS A 409 20.37 32.61 2.73
N PRO A 410 20.52 33.94 2.71
CA PRO A 410 20.15 34.78 1.55
C PRO A 410 20.94 34.43 0.28
N ASP A 411 22.12 33.84 0.40
CA ASP A 411 23.01 33.47 -0.71
C ASP A 411 22.87 31.97 -1.11
N GLY A 412 21.91 31.26 -0.49
CA GLY A 412 21.69 29.83 -0.72
C GLY A 412 22.42 28.92 0.27
N PHE A 413 22.28 27.63 0.06
CA PHE A 413 22.85 26.58 0.90
C PHE A 413 22.87 25.24 0.15
N THR A 414 23.45 24.22 0.79
CA THR A 414 23.41 22.82 0.29
C THR A 414 22.57 21.97 1.23
N ALA A 415 21.66 21.15 0.65
CA ALA A 415 20.87 20.16 1.35
C ALA A 415 20.85 18.83 0.59
N THR A 416 20.38 17.76 1.25
CA THR A 416 20.19 16.45 0.64
C THR A 416 18.73 16.06 0.75
N LEU A 417 18.15 15.60 -0.38
CA LEU A 417 16.79 15.02 -0.43
C LEU A 417 16.89 13.56 -0.87
N THR A 418 16.49 12.65 0.02
CA THR A 418 16.43 11.23 -0.29
C THR A 418 15.04 10.82 -0.76
N TYR A 419 14.96 9.82 -1.63
CA TYR A 419 13.71 9.17 -2.02
C TYR A 419 13.89 7.64 -2.05
N PRO A 420 12.83 6.84 -1.77
CA PRO A 420 12.98 5.39 -1.67
C PRO A 420 13.03 4.72 -3.05
N THR A 421 13.80 3.64 -3.16
CA THR A 421 13.78 2.71 -4.30
C THR A 421 12.34 2.27 -4.59
N GLY A 422 11.99 2.21 -5.88
CA GLY A 422 10.63 1.90 -6.33
C GLY A 422 9.74 3.13 -6.57
N TYR A 423 10.16 4.33 -6.13
CA TYR A 423 9.43 5.59 -6.32
C TYR A 423 10.10 6.51 -7.36
N ALA A 424 10.32 5.99 -8.56
CA ALA A 424 11.02 6.71 -9.64
C ALA A 424 10.40 8.08 -9.97
N GLN A 425 9.08 8.25 -9.79
CA GLN A 425 8.39 9.55 -9.95
C GLN A 425 8.86 10.58 -8.91
N ALA A 426 9.11 10.17 -7.67
CA ALA A 426 9.65 11.06 -6.63
C ALA A 426 11.08 11.50 -6.98
N GLY A 427 11.91 10.57 -7.48
CA GLY A 427 13.26 10.90 -7.97
C GLY A 427 13.25 11.92 -9.10
N LYS A 428 12.39 11.73 -10.11
CA LYS A 428 12.23 12.69 -11.22
C LYS A 428 11.73 14.05 -10.74
N ALA A 429 10.76 14.07 -9.82
CA ALA A 429 10.28 15.30 -9.21
C ALA A 429 11.37 16.02 -8.40
N SER A 430 12.18 15.27 -7.63
CA SER A 430 13.32 15.81 -6.88
C SER A 430 14.33 16.51 -7.79
N LEU A 431 14.65 15.92 -8.96
CA LEU A 431 15.55 16.53 -9.92
C LEU A 431 14.99 17.82 -10.53
N ALA A 432 13.68 17.86 -10.81
CA ALA A 432 13.01 19.07 -11.27
C ALA A 432 13.02 20.18 -10.20
N ILE A 433 12.75 19.82 -8.94
CA ILE A 433 12.84 20.74 -7.79
C ILE A 433 14.28 21.25 -7.65
N ALA A 434 15.28 20.37 -7.69
CA ALA A 434 16.68 20.75 -7.59
C ALA A 434 17.10 21.72 -8.70
N GLN A 435 16.57 21.57 -9.92
CA GLN A 435 16.85 22.50 -11.02
C GLN A 435 16.31 23.91 -10.73
N ASN A 436 15.08 24.02 -10.21
CA ASN A 436 14.52 25.33 -9.84
C ASN A 436 15.30 25.97 -8.68
N LEU A 437 15.69 25.19 -7.69
CA LEU A 437 16.42 25.64 -6.51
C LEU A 437 17.80 26.21 -6.85
N LYS A 438 18.44 25.74 -7.94
CA LYS A 438 19.72 26.32 -8.42
C LYS A 438 19.60 27.81 -8.74
N GLU A 439 18.45 28.29 -9.22
CA GLU A 439 18.22 29.72 -9.50
C GLU A 439 18.21 30.57 -8.22
N LEU A 440 18.09 29.92 -7.06
CA LEU A 440 18.16 30.52 -5.73
C LEU A 440 19.53 30.35 -5.06
N GLY A 441 20.53 29.80 -5.73
CA GLY A 441 21.82 29.45 -5.12
C GLY A 441 21.74 28.22 -4.21
N ILE A 442 20.61 27.49 -4.19
CA ILE A 442 20.43 26.29 -3.37
C ILE A 442 20.84 25.05 -4.15
N THR A 443 21.80 24.29 -3.59
CA THR A 443 22.21 22.99 -4.16
C THR A 443 21.48 21.88 -3.42
N LEU A 444 20.58 21.16 -4.14
CA LEU A 444 19.86 20.00 -3.61
C LEU A 444 20.49 18.71 -4.15
N ASN A 445 21.17 17.96 -3.29
CA ASN A 445 21.72 16.64 -3.60
C ASN A 445 20.62 15.59 -3.54
N VAL A 446 20.19 15.06 -4.70
CA VAL A 446 19.15 14.04 -4.79
C VAL A 446 19.76 12.65 -4.72
N LYS A 447 19.27 11.78 -3.80
CA LYS A 447 19.79 10.41 -3.63
C LYS A 447 18.65 9.40 -3.54
N GLU A 448 18.77 8.32 -4.30
CA GLU A 448 17.95 7.12 -4.10
C GLU A 448 18.54 6.29 -2.95
N VAL A 449 17.66 5.80 -2.07
CA VAL A 449 18.04 4.95 -0.94
C VAL A 449 17.09 3.75 -0.84
N PRO A 450 17.50 2.61 -0.25
CA PRO A 450 16.58 1.52 0.08
C PRO A 450 15.39 2.00 0.90
N LEU A 451 14.23 1.35 0.74
CA LEU A 451 12.99 1.73 1.44
C LEU A 451 13.16 1.74 2.96
N GLU A 452 13.82 0.73 3.51
CA GLU A 452 14.07 0.60 4.96
C GLU A 452 14.95 1.74 5.48
N GLN A 453 15.94 2.15 4.70
CA GLN A 453 16.79 3.29 5.06
C GLN A 453 15.99 4.59 5.04
N TRP A 454 15.14 4.79 4.02
CA TRP A 454 14.29 5.96 3.91
C TRP A 454 13.28 6.06 5.07
N LEU A 455 12.65 4.93 5.44
CA LEU A 455 11.75 4.86 6.61
C LEU A 455 12.48 5.18 7.91
N SER A 456 13.71 4.68 8.08
CA SER A 456 14.56 5.00 9.24
C SER A 456 14.96 6.47 9.27
N ASP A 457 15.29 7.05 8.12
CA ASP A 457 15.70 8.46 8.02
C ASP A 457 14.54 9.41 8.38
N ILE A 458 13.31 9.10 7.93
CA ILE A 458 12.09 9.83 8.32
C ILE A 458 11.86 9.72 9.82
N GLY A 459 11.93 8.52 10.39
CA GLY A 459 11.70 8.31 11.83
C GLY A 459 12.72 8.99 12.73
N ASN A 460 13.95 9.21 12.24
CA ASN A 460 15.03 9.82 13.00
C ASN A 460 15.15 11.35 12.87
N GLY A 461 14.39 11.98 11.95
CA GLY A 461 14.28 13.44 11.83
C GLY A 461 15.58 14.21 11.57
N LYS A 462 16.59 13.60 10.91
CA LYS A 462 17.94 14.21 10.81
C LYS A 462 18.20 15.05 9.57
N GLN A 463 17.31 15.04 8.58
CA GLN A 463 17.63 15.58 7.25
C GLN A 463 17.20 17.04 7.04
N GLY A 464 16.36 17.60 7.91
CA GLY A 464 15.82 18.96 7.76
C GLY A 464 14.80 19.09 6.63
N ILE A 465 14.98 18.40 5.51
CA ILE A 465 14.04 18.27 4.39
C ILE A 465 13.91 16.82 3.98
N GLY A 466 12.68 16.37 3.73
CA GLY A 466 12.40 15.01 3.28
C GLY A 466 11.20 14.93 2.34
N TRP A 467 11.09 13.83 1.58
CA TRP A 467 9.81 13.43 1.02
C TRP A 467 8.92 12.86 2.12
N MET A 468 7.69 13.30 2.15
CA MET A 468 6.62 12.58 2.83
C MET A 468 5.77 11.88 1.78
N ILE A 469 5.82 10.56 1.78
CA ILE A 469 5.01 9.69 0.93
C ILE A 469 4.17 8.85 1.86
N TYR A 470 2.84 9.04 1.82
CA TYR A 470 1.91 8.29 2.64
C TYR A 470 0.83 7.65 1.78
N ASN A 471 0.63 6.34 1.96
CA ASN A 471 -0.39 5.58 1.26
C ASN A 471 -1.47 5.16 2.27
N PRO A 472 -2.60 5.87 2.34
CA PRO A 472 -3.68 5.52 3.27
C PRO A 472 -4.19 4.10 3.05
N THR A 473 -4.40 3.37 4.13
CA THR A 473 -4.88 1.99 4.10
C THR A 473 -6.35 1.87 4.50
N THR A 474 -6.87 2.84 5.24
CA THR A 474 -8.23 2.83 5.77
C THR A 474 -9.11 3.91 5.11
N PRO A 475 -10.43 3.83 5.20
CA PRO A 475 -11.33 4.89 4.80
C PRO A 475 -11.47 6.01 5.85
N GLN A 476 -10.64 6.02 6.90
CA GLN A 476 -10.65 7.09 7.89
C GLN A 476 -10.32 8.44 7.22
N PRO A 477 -11.22 9.43 7.25
CA PRO A 477 -11.06 10.64 6.46
C PRO A 477 -9.83 11.48 6.77
N ASN A 478 -9.36 11.47 8.02
CA ASN A 478 -8.15 12.18 8.46
C ASN A 478 -6.95 11.28 8.70
N GLU A 479 -6.87 10.14 8.03
CA GLU A 479 -5.79 9.18 8.29
C GLU A 479 -4.41 9.81 8.12
N VAL A 480 -4.18 10.56 7.04
CA VAL A 480 -2.87 11.19 6.78
C VAL A 480 -2.60 12.29 7.79
N THR A 481 -3.56 13.18 8.02
CA THR A 481 -3.42 14.26 9.01
C THR A 481 -3.18 13.72 10.42
N SER A 482 -3.89 12.65 10.82
CA SER A 482 -3.69 12.04 12.15
C SER A 482 -2.28 11.48 12.36
N TRP A 483 -1.62 11.05 11.27
CA TRP A 483 -0.23 10.57 11.29
C TRP A 483 0.78 11.72 11.28
N LEU A 484 0.57 12.72 10.43
CA LEU A 484 1.54 13.79 10.22
C LEU A 484 1.53 14.85 11.32
N LEU A 485 0.36 15.09 11.93
CA LEU A 485 0.17 16.17 12.92
C LEU A 485 0.00 15.65 14.36
N ALA A 486 0.17 14.35 14.59
CA ALA A 486 0.11 13.77 15.93
C ALA A 486 1.17 14.36 16.88
N ALA A 487 0.97 14.18 18.17
CA ALA A 487 2.04 14.44 19.16
C ALA A 487 3.27 13.59 18.83
N GLY A 488 4.45 14.20 18.86
CA GLY A 488 5.69 13.56 18.43
C GLY A 488 6.03 12.28 19.21
N GLY A 489 6.54 11.29 18.50
CA GLY A 489 7.02 10.01 19.02
C GLY A 489 6.85 8.87 18.01
N SER A 490 7.89 8.05 17.84
CA SER A 490 7.90 6.75 17.16
C SER A 490 7.09 6.60 15.87
N GLY A 491 7.54 7.22 14.79
CA GLY A 491 7.03 6.98 13.44
C GLY A 491 5.86 7.86 13.02
N THR A 492 5.29 8.64 13.93
CA THR A 492 4.35 9.73 13.63
C THR A 492 5.07 11.07 13.65
N ASN A 493 4.46 12.11 13.03
CA ASN A 493 5.04 13.46 12.98
C ASN A 493 6.49 13.50 12.46
N PRO A 494 6.73 13.08 11.21
CA PRO A 494 8.09 13.01 10.65
C PRO A 494 8.79 14.36 10.52
N ALA A 495 8.04 15.46 10.66
CA ALA A 495 8.58 16.82 10.73
C ALA A 495 9.18 17.17 12.10
N ASN A 496 9.00 16.35 13.12
CA ASN A 496 9.35 16.66 14.52
C ASN A 496 8.80 18.02 14.99
N TRP A 497 7.64 18.41 14.47
CA TRP A 497 7.01 19.68 14.76
C TRP A 497 6.21 19.62 16.06
N ASN A 498 6.70 20.30 17.08
CA ASN A 498 6.08 20.35 18.41
C ASN A 498 5.05 21.48 18.51
N ASN A 499 3.81 21.18 18.05
CA ASN A 499 2.68 22.06 18.26
C ASN A 499 1.60 21.32 19.09
N ALA A 500 1.59 21.60 20.40
CA ALA A 500 0.71 20.91 21.34
C ALA A 500 -0.79 21.17 21.06
N GLU A 501 -1.15 22.35 20.52
CA GLU A 501 -2.53 22.68 20.17
C GLU A 501 -2.99 21.81 18.99
N VAL A 502 -2.20 21.75 17.91
CA VAL A 502 -2.51 20.94 16.72
C VAL A 502 -2.56 19.45 17.07
N ALA A 503 -1.64 18.96 17.89
CA ALA A 503 -1.67 17.58 18.34
C ALA A 503 -2.96 17.26 19.13
N ALA A 504 -3.36 18.13 20.06
CA ALA A 504 -4.60 17.98 20.82
C ALA A 504 -5.84 18.06 19.93
N GLU A 505 -5.84 18.91 18.90
CA GLU A 505 -6.91 18.97 17.90
C GLU A 505 -7.01 17.67 17.11
N THR A 506 -5.89 17.13 16.67
CA THR A 506 -5.82 15.86 15.93
C THR A 506 -6.39 14.69 16.77
N ASP A 507 -6.02 14.60 18.04
CA ASP A 507 -6.55 13.58 18.96
C ASP A 507 -8.05 13.75 19.23
N LYS A 508 -8.53 14.99 19.24
CA LYS A 508 -9.94 15.31 19.49
C LYS A 508 -10.86 14.91 18.34
N VAL A 509 -10.39 14.86 17.09
CA VAL A 509 -11.23 14.60 15.91
C VAL A 509 -12.10 13.35 16.09
N GLY A 510 -11.51 12.23 16.53
CA GLY A 510 -12.22 10.96 16.73
C GLY A 510 -13.32 10.99 17.78
N THR A 511 -13.27 11.97 18.70
CA THR A 511 -14.24 12.10 19.81
C THR A 511 -15.45 12.98 19.46
N LEU A 512 -15.43 13.65 18.31
CA LEU A 512 -16.54 14.48 17.84
C LEU A 512 -17.63 13.62 17.20
N ASP A 513 -18.89 14.04 17.35
CA ASP A 513 -20.04 13.31 16.78
C ASP A 513 -20.35 13.75 15.34
N LYS A 514 -20.24 15.07 15.07
CA LYS A 514 -20.64 15.63 13.78
C LYS A 514 -19.48 15.63 12.79
N GLU A 515 -19.70 15.07 11.62
CA GLU A 515 -18.72 15.03 10.52
C GLU A 515 -18.26 16.43 10.11
N SER A 516 -19.18 17.43 10.12
CA SER A 516 -18.84 18.82 9.84
C SER A 516 -17.83 19.42 10.82
N ASP A 517 -17.94 19.06 12.12
CA ASP A 517 -17.06 19.56 13.16
C ASP A 517 -15.68 18.87 13.08
N LYS A 518 -15.67 17.58 12.75
CA LYS A 518 -14.43 16.82 12.45
C LYS A 518 -13.69 17.44 11.28
N LEU A 519 -14.38 17.65 10.16
CA LEU A 519 -13.80 18.26 8.96
C LEU A 519 -13.26 19.67 9.27
N ALA A 520 -14.03 20.50 9.97
CA ALA A 520 -13.59 21.84 10.34
C ALA A 520 -12.32 21.82 11.20
N LEU A 521 -12.21 20.88 12.14
CA LEU A 521 -11.05 20.75 13.01
C LEU A 521 -9.81 20.28 12.24
N VAL A 522 -9.94 19.29 11.36
CA VAL A 522 -8.86 18.81 10.50
C VAL A 522 -8.36 19.90 9.55
N LEU A 523 -9.29 20.66 8.95
CA LEU A 523 -8.91 21.79 8.08
C LEU A 523 -8.20 22.90 8.87
N LYS A 524 -8.60 23.16 10.12
CA LYS A 524 -7.92 24.12 11.01
C LYS A 524 -6.49 23.65 11.29
N SER A 525 -6.31 22.42 11.74
CA SER A 525 -4.98 21.85 12.05
C SER A 525 -4.08 21.83 10.81
N THR A 526 -4.64 21.45 9.64
CA THR A 526 -3.93 21.49 8.36
C THR A 526 -3.53 22.92 7.99
N THR A 527 -4.42 23.91 8.19
CA THR A 527 -4.12 25.32 7.92
C THR A 527 -2.92 25.79 8.73
N THR A 528 -2.88 25.50 10.04
CA THR A 528 -1.77 25.87 10.91
C THR A 528 -0.44 25.25 10.41
N ALA A 529 -0.45 23.98 10.02
CA ALA A 529 0.75 23.31 9.51
C ALA A 529 1.24 23.89 8.18
N LEU A 530 0.32 24.31 7.29
CA LEU A 530 0.64 24.93 6.01
C LEU A 530 1.07 26.40 6.17
N ASP A 531 0.51 27.16 7.10
CA ASP A 531 0.90 28.54 7.38
C ASP A 531 2.34 28.63 7.93
N GLU A 532 2.75 27.61 8.69
CA GLU A 532 4.13 27.44 9.15
C GLU A 532 5.03 26.76 8.13
N ASP A 533 4.48 26.34 6.97
CA ASP A 533 5.17 25.59 5.91
C ASP A 533 5.97 24.39 6.45
N ILE A 534 5.34 23.61 7.35
CA ILE A 534 5.89 22.36 7.89
C ILE A 534 5.79 21.24 6.85
N TYR A 535 4.68 21.21 6.13
CA TYR A 535 4.43 20.34 4.99
C TYR A 535 4.16 21.16 3.75
N SER A 536 4.82 20.83 2.64
CA SER A 536 4.56 21.39 1.32
C SER A 536 3.91 20.32 0.45
N PRO A 537 2.56 20.21 0.42
CA PRO A 537 1.85 19.25 -0.41
C PRO A 537 2.19 19.45 -1.88
N ILE A 538 2.48 18.39 -2.63
CA ILE A 538 2.81 18.47 -4.05
C ILE A 538 1.69 17.88 -4.89
N TYR A 539 1.34 16.61 -4.66
CA TYR A 539 0.25 15.96 -5.38
C TYR A 539 -0.39 14.84 -4.56
N TRP A 540 -1.64 14.55 -4.87
CA TRP A 540 -2.31 13.31 -4.51
C TRP A 540 -2.21 12.32 -5.68
N GLY A 541 -1.97 11.05 -5.37
CA GLY A 541 -1.69 10.02 -6.35
C GLY A 541 -2.94 9.47 -7.04
N LYS A 542 -2.69 8.86 -8.20
CA LYS A 542 -3.64 7.98 -8.89
C LYS A 542 -2.96 6.68 -9.22
N SER A 543 -3.61 5.58 -8.88
CA SER A 543 -3.21 4.25 -9.31
C SER A 543 -3.86 3.88 -10.65
N VAL A 544 -3.19 3.03 -11.43
CA VAL A 544 -3.65 2.62 -12.75
C VAL A 544 -3.78 1.11 -12.83
N VAL A 545 -4.92 0.66 -13.33
CA VAL A 545 -5.20 -0.75 -13.67
C VAL A 545 -5.14 -0.90 -15.18
N ALA A 546 -4.40 -1.90 -15.67
CA ALA A 546 -4.41 -2.31 -17.06
C ALA A 546 -5.24 -3.58 -17.22
N THR A 547 -6.10 -3.61 -18.25
CA THR A 547 -6.92 -4.77 -18.61
C THR A 547 -6.67 -5.20 -20.05
N ALA A 548 -6.63 -6.53 -20.30
CA ALA A 548 -6.46 -7.09 -21.61
C ALA A 548 -7.72 -6.91 -22.48
N LYS A 549 -7.55 -7.02 -23.80
CA LYS A 549 -8.67 -6.97 -24.74
C LYS A 549 -9.70 -8.05 -24.38
N GLY A 550 -10.98 -7.65 -24.27
CA GLY A 550 -12.07 -8.53 -23.88
C GLY A 550 -12.30 -8.65 -22.38
N VAL A 551 -11.42 -8.09 -21.56
CA VAL A 551 -11.64 -7.94 -20.10
C VAL A 551 -12.24 -6.57 -19.85
N LYS A 552 -13.41 -6.55 -19.22
CA LYS A 552 -14.09 -5.31 -18.80
C LYS A 552 -13.94 -5.13 -17.31
N LEU A 553 -13.60 -3.93 -16.89
CA LEU A 553 -13.62 -3.48 -15.51
C LEU A 553 -14.85 -2.58 -15.33
N ALA A 554 -15.69 -2.86 -14.33
CA ALA A 554 -16.79 -2.01 -13.95
C ALA A 554 -16.28 -0.63 -13.43
N LYS A 555 -17.21 0.30 -13.22
CA LYS A 555 -16.84 1.58 -12.58
C LYS A 555 -16.34 1.30 -11.16
N ILE A 556 -15.11 1.70 -10.88
CA ILE A 556 -14.45 1.52 -9.59
C ILE A 556 -14.42 2.85 -8.81
N GLY A 557 -14.55 2.75 -7.50
CA GLY A 557 -14.34 3.86 -6.58
C GLY A 557 -12.95 3.80 -5.95
N THR A 558 -12.66 4.77 -5.11
CA THR A 558 -11.35 4.92 -4.45
C THR A 558 -10.98 3.72 -3.54
N PHE A 559 -12.00 3.07 -2.94
CA PHE A 559 -11.80 1.98 -1.97
C PHE A 559 -12.10 0.57 -2.55
N TRP A 560 -12.26 0.46 -3.86
CA TRP A 560 -12.69 -0.78 -4.50
C TRP A 560 -11.81 -2.01 -4.18
N LEU A 561 -10.50 -1.83 -4.03
CA LEU A 561 -9.58 -2.92 -3.68
C LEU A 561 -9.80 -3.50 -2.28
N GLY A 562 -10.51 -2.80 -1.40
CA GLY A 562 -10.96 -3.30 -0.10
C GLY A 562 -12.28 -4.08 -0.14
N THR A 563 -12.90 -4.21 -1.33
CA THR A 563 -14.17 -4.92 -1.56
C THR A 563 -13.93 -6.27 -2.24
N ASN A 564 -14.99 -6.96 -2.65
CA ASN A 564 -14.88 -8.11 -3.58
C ASN A 564 -14.53 -7.63 -4.99
N TRP A 565 -13.36 -7.04 -5.16
CA TRP A 565 -12.89 -6.44 -6.41
C TRP A 565 -12.86 -7.41 -7.60
N ALA A 566 -12.76 -8.72 -7.37
CA ALA A 566 -12.79 -9.69 -8.45
C ALA A 566 -14.14 -9.74 -9.16
N ALA A 567 -15.22 -9.36 -8.48
CA ALA A 567 -16.56 -9.28 -9.06
C ALA A 567 -16.76 -8.10 -10.01
N ASP A 568 -15.84 -7.12 -10.01
CA ASP A 568 -15.87 -5.96 -10.91
C ASP A 568 -15.31 -6.28 -12.30
N PHE A 569 -14.70 -7.46 -12.47
CA PHE A 569 -14.18 -7.91 -13.75
C PHE A 569 -15.13 -8.88 -14.44
N SER A 570 -15.28 -8.72 -15.76
CA SER A 570 -15.94 -9.67 -16.63
C SER A 570 -15.14 -9.90 -17.90
N LYS A 571 -15.15 -11.14 -18.42
CA LYS A 571 -14.56 -11.50 -19.70
C LYS A 571 -15.68 -11.76 -20.71
N ASN A 572 -15.50 -11.24 -21.93
CA ASN A 572 -16.34 -11.68 -23.04
C ASN A 572 -15.98 -13.14 -23.37
N ALA A 573 -17.01 -13.99 -23.50
CA ALA A 573 -16.85 -15.36 -23.91
C ALA A 573 -16.32 -15.46 -25.36
#